data_843af5c6add6185542a0bce1fdba128a
#
_entry.id   843af5c6add6185542a0bce1fdba128a
#
_cell.length_a   1.000
_cell.length_b   1.000
_cell.length_c   1.000
_cell.angle_alpha   90.00
_cell.angle_beta   90.00
_cell.angle_gamma   90.00
#
_symmetry.space_group_name_H-M   'P 1'
#
loop_
_entity.id
_entity.type
_entity.pdbx_description
1 polymer ?
#
loop_
_entity_poly.entity_id
_entity_poly.type
_entity_poly.pdbx_seq_one_letter_code
_entity_poly.pdbx_strand_id
1 'polypeptide(L)'
;MVDFSLISDTYDKIHQHLVETPLLESPFLSERLNKRVFIKAECLQKTGSFKYRGSWSSFVNNDFEDLKKGVLAYSSGNHAQGIAAVANQLKIQATIIMPKDAPRLKIKNTQSYGANVVFYDRIKESREEIGKKLQKEKNLKLIRPYDDPFVIAGQG
;
A
#
# COMPACT_ATOMS: atom_id res chain seq x y z
N MET A 1 18.07 6.00 5.06
CA MET A 1 17.64 5.02 6.09
C MET A 1 16.35 5.58 6.67
N VAL A 2 15.36 4.74 6.97
CA VAL A 2 14.15 5.21 7.67
C VAL A 2 14.50 5.33 9.15
N ASP A 3 14.25 6.51 9.73
CA ASP A 3 14.41 6.79 11.15
C ASP A 3 13.08 7.24 11.77
N PHE A 4 13.07 7.48 13.06
CA PHE A 4 11.87 7.90 13.77
C PHE A 4 11.37 9.28 13.33
N SER A 5 12.27 10.20 12.96
CA SER A 5 11.89 11.51 12.45
C SER A 5 11.06 11.41 11.19
N LEU A 6 11.51 10.60 10.21
CA LEU A 6 10.75 10.38 8.98
C LEU A 6 9.38 9.74 9.25
N ILE A 7 9.28 8.83 10.23
CA ILE A 7 8.00 8.21 10.64
C ILE A 7 7.07 9.28 11.22
N SER A 8 7.55 10.10 12.15
CA SER A 8 6.77 11.16 12.79
C SER A 8 6.30 12.21 11.79
N ASP A 9 7.22 12.74 10.98
CA ASP A 9 6.91 13.72 9.93
C ASP A 9 5.89 13.19 8.91
N THR A 10 5.99 11.89 8.61
CA THR A 10 5.04 11.23 7.72
C THR A 10 3.67 11.11 8.40
N TYR A 11 3.62 10.71 9.67
CA TYR A 11 2.37 10.62 10.42
C TYR A 11 1.62 11.95 10.44
N ASP A 12 2.32 13.06 10.70
CA ASP A 12 1.73 14.40 10.70
C ASP A 12 1.07 14.77 9.36
N LYS A 13 1.63 14.28 8.24
CA LYS A 13 1.07 14.50 6.90
C LYS A 13 -0.15 13.63 6.60
N ILE A 14 -0.21 12.40 7.14
CA ILE A 14 -1.21 11.40 6.71
C ILE A 14 -2.31 11.11 7.73
N HIS A 15 -2.14 11.45 9.02
CA HIS A 15 -3.05 11.04 10.11
C HIS A 15 -4.52 11.40 9.82
N GLN A 16 -4.80 12.56 9.26
CA GLN A 16 -6.16 13.01 8.90
C GLN A 16 -6.87 12.10 7.87
N HIS A 17 -6.12 11.31 7.12
CA HIS A 17 -6.66 10.38 6.12
C HIS A 17 -6.87 8.98 6.67
N LEU A 18 -6.37 8.70 7.86
CA LEU A 18 -6.37 7.38 8.48
C LEU A 18 -7.53 7.21 9.46
N VAL A 19 -7.85 5.96 9.75
CA VAL A 19 -8.65 5.61 10.93
C VAL A 19 -7.68 5.49 12.10
N GLU A 20 -7.99 6.13 13.21
CA GLU A 20 -7.28 5.88 14.48
C GLU A 20 -7.72 4.52 15.02
N THR A 21 -6.97 3.48 14.61
CA THR A 21 -7.27 2.11 15.01
C THR A 21 -6.91 1.88 16.48
N PRO A 22 -7.68 1.07 17.23
CA PRO A 22 -7.41 0.85 18.64
C PRO A 22 -6.12 0.07 18.87
N LEU A 23 -5.47 0.36 20.00
CA LEU A 23 -4.37 -0.41 20.54
C LEU A 23 -4.91 -1.25 21.70
N LEU A 24 -5.01 -2.56 21.52
CA LEU A 24 -5.66 -3.49 22.43
C LEU A 24 -4.61 -4.35 23.14
N GLU A 25 -4.64 -4.41 24.46
CA GLU A 25 -3.83 -5.38 25.20
C GLU A 25 -4.41 -6.79 25.01
N SER A 26 -3.57 -7.76 24.71
CA SER A 26 -3.95 -9.16 24.59
C SER A 26 -3.59 -9.90 25.89
N PRO A 27 -4.55 -10.18 26.78
CA PRO A 27 -4.27 -10.90 28.03
C PRO A 27 -3.65 -12.28 27.78
N PHE A 28 -4.16 -13.01 26.79
CA PHE A 28 -3.65 -14.32 26.40
C PHE A 28 -2.17 -14.30 25.99
N LEU A 29 -1.76 -13.36 25.13
CA LEU A 29 -0.36 -13.25 24.72
C LEU A 29 0.52 -12.69 25.84
N SER A 30 -0.01 -11.77 26.64
CA SER A 30 0.69 -11.17 27.77
C SER A 30 1.05 -12.21 28.81
N GLU A 31 0.12 -13.09 29.17
CA GLU A 31 0.35 -14.22 30.08
C GLU A 31 1.37 -15.21 29.49
N ARG A 32 1.16 -15.63 28.25
CA ARG A 32 2.03 -16.63 27.58
C ARG A 32 3.49 -16.18 27.44
N LEU A 33 3.71 -14.89 27.22
CA LEU A 33 5.05 -14.31 27.00
C LEU A 33 5.65 -13.67 28.27
N ASN A 34 4.87 -13.65 29.35
CA ASN A 34 5.21 -12.95 30.61
C ASN A 34 5.66 -11.49 30.35
N LYS A 35 4.91 -10.80 29.47
CA LYS A 35 5.14 -9.39 29.08
C LYS A 35 3.82 -8.77 28.65
N ARG A 36 3.68 -7.47 28.79
CA ARG A 36 2.52 -6.77 28.22
C ARG A 36 2.61 -6.77 26.70
N VAL A 37 1.63 -7.33 26.03
CA VAL A 37 1.53 -7.42 24.57
C VAL A 37 0.33 -6.64 24.08
N PHE A 38 0.57 -5.68 23.20
CA PHE A 38 -0.46 -4.86 22.57
C PHE A 38 -0.59 -5.18 21.09
N ILE A 39 -1.82 -5.16 20.59
CA ILE A 39 -2.16 -5.37 19.19
C ILE A 39 -2.73 -4.07 18.63
N LYS A 40 -2.06 -3.47 17.65
CA LYS A 40 -2.61 -2.38 16.84
C LYS A 40 -3.55 -2.97 15.80
N ALA A 41 -4.86 -2.76 15.95
CA ALA A 41 -5.88 -3.45 15.16
C ALA A 41 -6.05 -2.86 13.75
N GLU A 42 -5.01 -2.95 12.91
CA GLU A 42 -4.99 -2.42 11.54
C GLU A 42 -5.92 -3.15 10.55
N CYS A 43 -6.53 -4.26 10.94
CA CYS A 43 -7.67 -4.83 10.22
C CYS A 43 -8.90 -3.89 10.18
N LEU A 44 -8.97 -2.92 11.10
CA LEU A 44 -10.00 -1.88 11.14
C LEU A 44 -9.64 -0.64 10.32
N GLN A 45 -8.43 -0.57 9.75
CA GLN A 45 -8.01 0.51 8.88
C GLN A 45 -8.79 0.47 7.56
N LYS A 46 -8.90 1.61 6.87
CA LYS A 46 -9.42 1.68 5.50
C LYS A 46 -8.70 0.63 4.63
N THR A 47 -9.42 -0.01 3.73
CA THR A 47 -8.97 -1.18 2.95
C THR A 47 -8.63 -2.45 3.76
N GLY A 48 -8.91 -2.47 5.08
CA GLY A 48 -8.77 -3.63 5.94
C GLY A 48 -7.33 -4.02 6.27
N SER A 49 -6.37 -3.09 6.19
CA SER A 49 -4.97 -3.38 6.52
C SER A 49 -4.11 -2.13 6.69
N PHE A 50 -2.99 -2.29 7.40
CA PHE A 50 -1.95 -1.27 7.58
C PHE A 50 -1.33 -0.76 6.26
N LYS A 51 -1.49 -1.47 5.15
CA LYS A 51 -0.96 -1.06 3.84
C LYS A 51 -1.53 0.26 3.34
N TYR A 52 -2.71 0.64 3.80
CA TYR A 52 -3.28 1.95 3.50
C TYR A 52 -2.43 3.11 4.02
N ARG A 53 -1.80 2.95 5.20
CA ARG A 53 -0.85 3.93 5.77
C ARG A 53 0.35 4.14 4.86
N GLY A 54 1.04 3.05 4.48
CA GLY A 54 2.18 3.13 3.58
C GLY A 54 1.82 3.64 2.18
N SER A 55 0.59 3.38 1.72
CA SER A 55 0.10 3.95 0.47
C SER A 55 -0.01 5.47 0.58
N TRP A 56 -0.70 6.02 1.59
CA TRP A 56 -0.76 7.47 1.80
C TRP A 56 0.61 8.10 1.93
N SER A 57 1.47 7.51 2.74
CA SER A 57 2.84 7.98 2.92
C SER A 57 3.59 8.08 1.60
N SER A 58 3.47 7.08 0.73
CA SER A 58 4.13 7.13 -0.57
C SER A 58 3.59 8.24 -1.48
N PHE A 59 2.31 8.57 -1.40
CA PHE A 59 1.74 9.67 -2.20
C PHE A 59 2.14 11.05 -1.67
N VAL A 60 2.16 11.27 -0.35
CA VAL A 60 2.50 12.60 0.21
C VAL A 60 3.99 12.92 0.21
N ASN A 61 4.85 11.91 0.11
CA ASN A 61 6.30 12.07 0.12
C ASN A 61 6.96 11.93 -1.26
N ASN A 62 6.22 11.60 -2.31
CA ASN A 62 6.70 11.66 -3.69
C ASN A 62 6.28 12.98 -4.35
N ASP A 63 7.01 13.37 -5.40
CA ASP A 63 6.66 14.55 -6.19
C ASP A 63 5.30 14.35 -6.87
N PHE A 64 4.40 15.29 -6.70
CA PHE A 64 3.07 15.26 -7.29
C PHE A 64 3.12 15.27 -8.83
N GLU A 65 4.09 15.98 -9.42
CA GLU A 65 4.27 16.03 -10.87
C GLU A 65 4.61 14.64 -11.46
N ASP A 66 5.29 13.79 -10.70
CA ASP A 66 5.52 12.40 -11.07
C ASP A 66 4.25 11.55 -10.88
N LEU A 67 3.53 11.76 -9.79
CA LEU A 67 2.34 10.99 -9.46
C LEU A 67 1.17 11.26 -10.41
N LYS A 68 0.97 12.50 -10.85
CA LYS A 68 -0.13 12.88 -11.74
C LYS A 68 -0.08 12.20 -13.11
N LYS A 69 1.08 11.70 -13.54
CA LYS A 69 1.24 10.90 -14.75
C LYS A 69 0.63 9.50 -14.61
N GLY A 70 0.31 9.12 -13.38
CA GLY A 70 -0.22 7.83 -12.97
C GLY A 70 0.79 7.02 -12.16
N VAL A 71 0.26 6.10 -11.36
CA VAL A 71 1.07 5.22 -10.51
C VAL A 71 0.98 3.77 -10.97
N LEU A 72 2.04 3.02 -10.72
CA LEU A 72 2.16 1.60 -10.98
C LEU A 72 2.49 0.87 -9.68
N ALA A 73 1.84 -0.24 -9.43
CA ALA A 73 2.24 -1.17 -8.37
C ALA A 73 2.06 -2.62 -8.82
N TYR A 74 2.81 -3.53 -8.21
CA TYR A 74 2.60 -4.97 -8.38
C TYR A 74 2.32 -5.60 -7.02
N SER A 75 1.12 -6.18 -6.89
CA SER A 75 0.69 -6.84 -5.66
C SER A 75 -0.57 -7.67 -5.90
N SER A 76 -0.64 -8.82 -5.27
CA SER A 76 -1.85 -9.68 -5.26
C SER A 76 -2.79 -9.40 -4.09
N GLY A 77 -2.57 -8.38 -3.28
CA GLY A 77 -3.28 -8.24 -2.01
C GLY A 77 -3.46 -6.82 -1.49
N ASN A 78 -3.11 -6.62 -0.22
CA ASN A 78 -3.43 -5.40 0.52
C ASN A 78 -2.75 -4.13 -0.02
N HIS A 79 -1.52 -4.24 -0.53
CA HIS A 79 -0.83 -3.09 -1.13
C HIS A 79 -1.56 -2.63 -2.41
N ALA A 80 -2.02 -3.55 -3.25
CA ALA A 80 -2.82 -3.24 -4.43
C ALA A 80 -4.05 -2.40 -4.09
N GLN A 81 -4.82 -2.84 -3.08
CA GLN A 81 -6.00 -2.12 -2.61
C GLN A 81 -5.67 -0.75 -2.00
N GLY A 82 -4.59 -0.69 -1.20
CA GLY A 82 -4.14 0.57 -0.60
C GLY A 82 -3.78 1.61 -1.65
N ILE A 83 -2.94 1.26 -2.64
CA ILE A 83 -2.55 2.15 -3.73
C ILE A 83 -3.76 2.57 -4.56
N ALA A 84 -4.63 1.63 -4.94
CA ALA A 84 -5.83 1.92 -5.71
C ALA A 84 -6.77 2.90 -4.98
N ALA A 85 -7.00 2.68 -3.68
CA ALA A 85 -7.88 3.52 -2.87
C ALA A 85 -7.34 4.95 -2.72
N VAL A 86 -6.04 5.12 -2.45
CA VAL A 86 -5.43 6.44 -2.33
C VAL A 86 -5.40 7.16 -3.67
N ALA A 87 -5.01 6.48 -4.73
CA ALA A 87 -4.99 7.04 -6.09
C ALA A 87 -6.39 7.53 -6.50
N ASN A 88 -7.43 6.75 -6.20
CA ASN A 88 -8.82 7.16 -6.46
C ASN A 88 -9.21 8.45 -5.73
N GLN A 89 -8.85 8.58 -4.44
CA GLN A 89 -9.14 9.79 -3.67
C GLN A 89 -8.42 11.02 -4.22
N LEU A 90 -7.21 10.85 -4.72
CA LEU A 90 -6.39 11.90 -5.32
C LEU A 90 -6.68 12.11 -6.82
N LYS A 91 -7.62 11.35 -7.40
CA LYS A 91 -7.95 11.35 -8.84
C LYS A 91 -6.73 11.07 -9.73
N ILE A 92 -5.83 10.23 -9.26
CA ILE A 92 -4.65 9.76 -9.97
C ILE A 92 -4.95 8.38 -10.56
N GLN A 93 -4.56 8.14 -11.81
CA GLN A 93 -4.73 6.83 -12.44
C GLN A 93 -3.79 5.80 -11.81
N ALA A 94 -4.33 4.70 -11.30
CA ALA A 94 -3.54 3.57 -10.82
C ALA A 94 -3.57 2.40 -11.80
N THR A 95 -2.41 1.82 -12.07
CA THR A 95 -2.24 0.55 -12.79
C THR A 95 -1.65 -0.47 -11.83
N ILE A 96 -2.33 -1.59 -11.65
CA ILE A 96 -1.90 -2.63 -10.71
C ILE A 96 -1.63 -3.94 -11.46
N ILE A 97 -0.40 -4.43 -11.38
CA ILE A 97 -0.01 -5.72 -11.93
C ILE A 97 -0.34 -6.80 -10.89
N MET A 98 -1.25 -7.70 -11.25
CA MET A 98 -1.73 -8.77 -10.37
C MET A 98 -1.57 -10.14 -11.06
N PRO A 99 -1.18 -11.20 -10.34
CA PRO A 99 -1.20 -12.53 -10.94
C PRO A 99 -2.63 -13.00 -11.20
N LYS A 100 -2.83 -13.80 -12.25
CA LYS A 100 -4.14 -14.35 -12.65
C LYS A 100 -4.80 -15.18 -11.54
N ASP A 101 -3.99 -15.79 -10.68
CA ASP A 101 -4.42 -16.62 -9.54
C ASP A 101 -4.57 -15.82 -8.23
N ALA A 102 -4.58 -14.49 -8.29
CA ALA A 102 -4.87 -13.67 -7.12
C ALA A 102 -6.29 -13.92 -6.59
N PRO A 103 -6.53 -13.80 -5.27
CA PRO A 103 -7.86 -13.99 -4.72
C PRO A 103 -8.89 -13.06 -5.38
N ARG A 104 -10.00 -13.64 -5.84
CA ARG A 104 -11.06 -12.91 -6.58
C ARG A 104 -11.55 -11.66 -5.85
N LEU A 105 -11.71 -11.74 -4.51
CA LEU A 105 -12.11 -10.61 -3.69
C LEU A 105 -11.09 -9.45 -3.78
N LYS A 106 -9.78 -9.75 -3.76
CA LYS A 106 -8.72 -8.73 -3.86
C LYS A 106 -8.71 -8.06 -5.24
N ILE A 107 -8.93 -8.83 -6.30
CA ILE A 107 -9.07 -8.30 -7.67
C ILE A 107 -10.28 -7.35 -7.72
N LYS A 108 -11.45 -7.84 -7.29
CA LYS A 108 -12.70 -7.05 -7.30
C LYS A 108 -12.57 -5.75 -6.50
N ASN A 109 -12.00 -5.82 -5.31
CA ASN A 109 -11.80 -4.63 -4.47
C ASN A 109 -10.82 -3.63 -5.12
N THR A 110 -9.72 -4.11 -5.72
CA THR A 110 -8.76 -3.25 -6.42
C THR A 110 -9.43 -2.52 -7.60
N GLN A 111 -10.23 -3.25 -8.38
CA GLN A 111 -10.99 -2.67 -9.50
C GLN A 111 -12.08 -1.71 -9.04
N SER A 112 -12.77 -1.98 -7.92
CA SER A 112 -13.81 -1.09 -7.38
C SER A 112 -13.27 0.27 -6.93
N TYR A 113 -11.96 0.36 -6.62
CA TYR A 113 -11.26 1.63 -6.42
C TYR A 113 -10.83 2.31 -7.73
N GLY A 114 -11.28 1.83 -8.90
CA GLY A 114 -11.00 2.45 -10.19
C GLY A 114 -9.63 2.13 -10.78
N ALA A 115 -8.86 1.22 -10.19
CA ALA A 115 -7.55 0.86 -10.73
C ALA A 115 -7.67 -0.01 -11.99
N ASN A 116 -6.79 0.26 -12.96
CA ASN A 116 -6.59 -0.63 -14.10
C ASN A 116 -5.75 -1.84 -13.67
N VAL A 117 -6.30 -3.06 -13.81
CA VAL A 117 -5.60 -4.30 -13.41
C VAL A 117 -5.02 -4.97 -14.65
N VAL A 118 -3.70 -5.15 -14.64
CA VAL A 118 -2.94 -5.90 -15.65
C VAL A 118 -2.60 -7.27 -15.08
N PHE A 119 -3.13 -8.32 -15.69
CA PHE A 119 -2.90 -9.69 -15.23
C PHE A 119 -1.65 -10.29 -15.83
N TYR A 120 -0.93 -11.10 -15.04
CA TYR A 120 0.21 -11.87 -15.49
C TYR A 120 0.17 -13.31 -14.97
N ASP A 121 0.86 -14.21 -15.65
CA ASP A 121 1.07 -15.59 -15.23
C ASP A 121 2.39 -15.67 -14.44
N ARG A 122 2.31 -15.92 -13.11
CA ARG A 122 3.50 -15.91 -12.22
C ARG A 122 4.51 -17.02 -12.52
N ILE A 123 4.13 -18.04 -13.32
CA ILE A 123 5.03 -19.12 -13.71
C ILE A 123 5.79 -18.76 -15.00
N LYS A 124 5.13 -18.03 -15.91
CA LYS A 124 5.67 -17.76 -17.27
C LYS A 124 6.14 -16.34 -17.46
N GLU A 125 5.76 -15.40 -16.60
CA GLU A 125 5.99 -13.98 -16.80
C GLU A 125 6.60 -13.34 -15.55
N SER A 126 7.46 -12.35 -15.73
CA SER A 126 8.02 -11.52 -14.65
C SER A 126 7.20 -10.24 -14.49
N ARG A 127 6.62 -10.06 -13.30
CA ARG A 127 5.91 -8.81 -12.95
C ARG A 127 6.84 -7.59 -12.99
N GLU A 128 8.12 -7.79 -12.69
CA GLU A 128 9.14 -6.74 -12.72
C GLU A 128 9.42 -6.28 -14.14
N GLU A 129 9.48 -7.21 -15.11
CA GLU A 129 9.67 -6.88 -16.53
C GLU A 129 8.45 -6.18 -17.11
N ILE A 130 7.25 -6.69 -16.81
CA ILE A 130 5.99 -6.04 -17.19
C ILE A 130 5.92 -4.64 -16.58
N GLY A 131 6.32 -4.49 -15.30
CA GLY A 131 6.37 -3.20 -14.62
C GLY A 131 7.32 -2.23 -15.29
N LYS A 132 8.55 -2.64 -15.59
CA LYS A 132 9.54 -1.81 -16.31
C LYS A 132 9.04 -1.36 -17.68
N LYS A 133 8.39 -2.26 -18.43
CA LYS A 133 7.80 -1.95 -19.73
C LYS A 133 6.72 -0.88 -19.60
N LEU A 134 5.75 -1.08 -18.72
CA LEU A 134 4.65 -0.14 -18.48
C LEU A 134 5.14 1.22 -17.96
N GLN A 135 6.16 1.23 -17.08
CA GLN A 135 6.78 2.47 -16.63
C GLN A 135 7.36 3.27 -17.78
N LYS A 136 8.12 2.60 -18.68
CA LYS A 136 8.75 3.25 -19.83
C LYS A 136 7.72 3.76 -20.85
N GLU A 137 6.70 2.96 -21.15
CA GLU A 137 5.69 3.29 -22.17
C GLU A 137 4.73 4.39 -21.72
N LYS A 138 4.36 4.40 -20.44
CA LYS A 138 3.32 5.30 -19.90
C LYS A 138 3.86 6.32 -18.90
N ASN A 139 5.15 6.35 -18.65
CA ASN A 139 5.82 7.22 -17.68
C ASN A 139 5.21 7.16 -16.28
N LEU A 140 4.86 5.94 -15.80
CA LEU A 140 4.19 5.73 -14.52
C LEU A 140 5.20 5.72 -13.36
N LYS A 141 4.81 6.29 -12.22
CA LYS A 141 5.59 6.20 -10.98
C LYS A 141 5.37 4.84 -10.33
N LEU A 142 6.43 4.03 -10.20
CA LEU A 142 6.36 2.77 -9.46
C LEU A 142 6.36 3.02 -7.95
N ILE A 143 5.37 2.45 -7.26
CA ILE A 143 5.32 2.39 -5.80
C ILE A 143 5.48 0.93 -5.37
N ARG A 144 6.59 0.63 -4.71
CA ARG A 144 6.93 -0.74 -4.30
C ARG A 144 6.14 -1.15 -3.05
N PRO A 145 5.80 -2.45 -2.90
CA PRO A 145 5.06 -2.95 -1.73
C PRO A 145 5.88 -3.06 -0.45
N TYR A 146 7.22 -3.00 -0.56
CA TYR A 146 8.25 -3.09 0.49
C TYR A 146 9.55 -2.51 -0.05
N ASP A 147 10.55 -2.34 0.81
CA ASP A 147 11.86 -1.74 0.49
C ASP A 147 11.75 -0.36 -0.18
N ASP A 148 10.75 0.40 0.24
CA ASP A 148 10.51 1.78 -0.14
C ASP A 148 10.47 2.61 1.14
N PRO A 149 11.36 3.59 1.32
CA PRO A 149 11.47 4.34 2.58
C PRO A 149 10.18 5.08 2.95
N PHE A 150 9.44 5.57 1.98
CA PHE A 150 8.18 6.26 2.25
C PHE A 150 7.06 5.27 2.64
N VAL A 151 6.99 4.12 1.97
CA VAL A 151 6.05 3.06 2.36
C VAL A 151 6.36 2.55 3.77
N ILE A 152 7.63 2.35 4.11
CA ILE A 152 8.06 1.92 5.45
C ILE A 152 7.69 2.98 6.49
N ALA A 153 8.01 4.26 6.25
CA ALA A 153 7.72 5.34 7.17
C ALA A 153 6.23 5.47 7.51
N GLY A 154 5.35 5.25 6.54
CA GLY A 154 3.90 5.28 6.78
C GLY A 154 3.35 4.08 7.55
N GLN A 155 4.12 3.00 7.68
CA GLN A 155 3.75 1.76 8.37
C GLN A 155 4.41 1.63 9.75
N GLY A 156 5.35 2.53 10.06
CA GLY A 156 6.10 2.57 11.31
C GLY A 156 5.36 3.11 12.51
#